data_bc867d7540d42463d5472c4c5cb162e4
#
_entry.id   bc867d7540d42463d5472c4c5cb162e4
#
_cell.length_a   1.000
_cell.length_b   1.000
_cell.length_c   1.000
_cell.angle_alpha   90.00
_cell.angle_beta   90.00
_cell.angle_gamma   90.00
#
_symmetry.space_group_name_H-M   'P 1'
#
loop_
_entity.id
_entity.type
_entity.pdbx_description
1 polymer ?
#
loop_
_entity_poly.entity_id
_entity_poly.type
_entity_poly.pdbx_seq_one_letter_code
_entity_poly.pdbx_strand_id
1 'polypeptide(L)'
;MFDKRLFSLADGVGRLIAAKVACQWLGLVANIAFVVAVVRMLQPLFAPVPSATAPCIAIILIAAVVRFVTIRAAARFGSEAAERVKLALREKLFNKMLALGPSYAQRVRTAGVVQSAGEGIEQIQSFFELFLPQLCYAVLAPITLFAVLAPIDLPTAATLLACAPLIVLIVGMVAMRAARVFKKYWGKYTDMGAAFLDNLQGLETLKTFDADERAARVMDEKAEQFRVMTMNVLQ
;
A
#
# COMPACT_ATOMS: atom_id res chain seq x y z
N MET A 1 -9.89 -6.55 9.01
CA MET A 1 -9.99 -6.94 10.43
C MET A 1 -8.70 -6.53 11.10
N PHE A 2 -8.74 -5.47 11.90
CA PHE A 2 -7.58 -5.03 12.69
C PHE A 2 -7.46 -5.95 13.91
N ASP A 3 -6.52 -6.86 13.87
CA ASP A 3 -6.27 -7.73 15.01
C ASP A 3 -5.49 -6.94 16.07
N LYS A 4 -6.09 -6.73 17.26
CA LYS A 4 -5.43 -6.04 18.40
C LYS A 4 -4.07 -6.66 18.77
N ARG A 5 -3.87 -7.91 18.40
CA ARG A 5 -2.62 -8.65 18.58
C ARG A 5 -1.45 -8.08 17.75
N LEU A 6 -1.73 -7.44 16.61
CA LEU A 6 -0.70 -6.80 15.78
C LEU A 6 -0.10 -5.56 16.46
N PHE A 7 -0.92 -4.79 17.20
CA PHE A 7 -0.45 -3.62 17.95
C PHE A 7 0.32 -3.99 19.23
N SER A 8 0.05 -5.17 19.80
CA SER A 8 0.77 -5.68 20.97
C SER A 8 2.07 -6.43 20.62
N LEU A 9 2.41 -6.52 19.33
CA LEU A 9 3.58 -7.27 18.86
C LEU A 9 4.91 -6.57 19.13
N ALA A 10 4.92 -5.24 19.19
CA ALA A 10 6.12 -4.47 19.48
C ALA A 10 5.76 -3.22 20.30
N ASP A 11 6.33 -3.12 21.50
CA ASP A 11 6.13 -1.98 22.39
C ASP A 11 6.64 -0.68 21.75
N GLY A 12 5.81 0.36 21.78
CA GLY A 12 6.17 1.68 21.27
C GLY A 12 5.92 1.95 19.79
N VAL A 13 5.55 0.95 18.97
CA VAL A 13 5.25 1.13 17.53
C VAL A 13 4.07 2.09 17.33
N GLY A 14 3.04 2.03 18.18
CA GLY A 14 1.90 2.94 18.11
C GLY A 14 2.29 4.42 18.27
N ARG A 15 3.28 4.72 19.13
CA ARG A 15 3.80 6.10 19.30
C ARG A 15 4.53 6.60 18.06
N LEU A 16 5.32 5.74 17.41
CA LEU A 16 6.03 6.09 16.18
C LEU A 16 5.07 6.33 15.03
N ILE A 17 4.02 5.50 14.92
CA ILE A 17 2.96 5.70 13.92
C ILE A 17 2.21 7.01 14.17
N ALA A 18 1.84 7.29 15.44
CA ALA A 18 1.20 8.54 15.82
C ALA A 18 2.10 9.76 15.52
N ALA A 19 3.41 9.66 15.81
CA ALA A 19 4.38 10.71 15.47
C ALA A 19 4.49 10.91 13.95
N LYS A 20 4.50 9.84 13.16
CA LYS A 20 4.48 9.92 11.69
C LYS A 20 3.22 10.63 11.19
N VAL A 21 2.04 10.24 11.67
CA VAL A 21 0.76 10.86 11.32
C VAL A 21 0.73 12.34 11.71
N ALA A 22 1.22 12.68 12.91
CA ALA A 22 1.34 14.07 13.35
C ALA A 22 2.28 14.91 12.46
N CYS A 23 3.43 14.35 12.05
CA CYS A 23 4.32 15.00 11.10
C CYS A 23 3.66 15.21 9.73
N GLN A 24 2.92 14.21 9.22
CA GLN A 24 2.17 14.33 7.96
C GLN A 24 1.09 15.42 8.07
N TRP A 25 0.38 15.49 9.20
CA TRP A 25 -0.64 16.50 9.47
C TRP A 25 -0.04 17.90 9.56
N LEU A 26 1.10 18.08 10.27
CA LEU A 26 1.84 19.35 10.28
C LEU A 26 2.30 19.77 8.90
N GLY A 27 2.74 18.80 8.08
CA GLY A 27 3.07 19.03 6.67
C GLY A 27 1.87 19.52 5.85
N LEU A 28 0.66 19.00 6.12
CA LEU A 28 -0.58 19.47 5.51
C LEU A 28 -0.89 20.92 5.90
N VAL A 29 -0.81 21.25 7.19
CA VAL A 29 -1.05 22.60 7.68
C VAL A 29 -0.06 23.58 7.07
N ALA A 30 1.22 23.23 7.00
CA ALA A 30 2.24 24.03 6.32
C ALA A 30 1.94 24.22 4.82
N ASN A 31 1.42 23.17 4.14
CA ASN A 31 1.02 23.25 2.74
C ASN A 31 -0.18 24.19 2.55
N ILE A 32 -1.16 24.17 3.45
CA ILE A 32 -2.30 25.10 3.44
C ILE A 32 -1.80 26.56 3.61
N ALA A 33 -0.92 26.80 4.58
CA ALA A 33 -0.32 28.11 4.79
C ALA A 33 0.45 28.60 3.57
N PHE A 34 1.21 27.70 2.92
CA PHE A 34 1.92 27.97 1.67
C PHE A 34 0.95 28.42 0.56
N VAL A 35 -0.11 27.64 0.31
CA VAL A 35 -1.10 27.95 -0.73
C VAL A 35 -1.81 29.26 -0.45
N VAL A 36 -2.21 29.52 0.79
CA VAL A 36 -2.85 30.79 1.19
C VAL A 36 -1.91 31.98 0.97
N ALA A 37 -0.62 31.84 1.31
CA ALA A 37 0.37 32.90 1.09
C ALA A 37 0.59 33.17 -0.41
N VAL A 38 0.65 32.14 -1.25
CA VAL A 38 0.75 32.28 -2.71
C VAL A 38 -0.49 32.97 -3.29
N VAL A 39 -1.70 32.56 -2.88
CA VAL A 39 -2.95 33.18 -3.33
C VAL A 39 -2.97 34.66 -2.94
N ARG A 40 -2.60 35.01 -1.71
CA ARG A 40 -2.51 36.41 -1.27
C ARG A 40 -1.46 37.21 -2.03
N MET A 41 -0.37 36.60 -2.44
CA MET A 41 0.65 37.25 -3.26
C MET A 41 0.17 37.54 -4.68
N LEU A 42 -0.70 36.66 -5.24
CA LEU A 42 -1.27 36.82 -6.58
C LEU A 42 -2.49 37.75 -6.62
N GLN A 43 -3.14 38.00 -5.47
CA GLN A 43 -4.36 38.79 -5.38
C GLN A 43 -4.25 40.21 -5.96
N PRO A 44 -3.12 40.96 -5.84
CA PRO A 44 -2.96 42.29 -6.44
C PRO A 44 -2.99 42.30 -7.97
N LEU A 45 -2.76 41.18 -8.63
CA LEU A 45 -2.85 41.07 -10.08
C LEU A 45 -4.30 41.11 -10.60
N PHE A 46 -5.26 40.76 -9.73
CA PHE A 46 -6.69 40.69 -10.10
C PHE A 46 -7.54 41.79 -9.42
N ALA A 47 -7.04 42.42 -8.36
CA ALA A 47 -7.74 43.46 -7.65
C ALA A 47 -6.72 44.48 -7.07
N PRO A 48 -7.01 45.81 -7.06
CA PRO A 48 -6.11 46.81 -6.49
C PRO A 48 -6.12 46.80 -4.94
N VAL A 49 -5.45 45.76 -4.39
CA VAL A 49 -5.31 45.59 -2.93
C VAL A 49 -3.84 45.79 -2.58
N PRO A 50 -3.50 46.55 -1.48
CA PRO A 50 -2.13 46.70 -1.07
C PRO A 50 -1.50 45.37 -0.73
N SER A 51 -0.47 44.96 -1.48
CA SER A 51 0.21 43.70 -1.29
C SER A 51 1.30 43.81 -0.23
N ALA A 52 1.16 43.13 0.87
CA ALA A 52 2.25 42.85 1.81
C ALA A 52 3.12 41.68 1.25
N THR A 53 3.93 41.96 0.22
CA THR A 53 4.75 40.96 -0.45
C THR A 53 5.80 40.33 0.46
N ALA A 54 6.45 41.14 1.30
CA ALA A 54 7.50 40.68 2.21
C ALA A 54 7.04 39.62 3.23
N PRO A 55 5.93 39.74 3.96
CA PRO A 55 5.45 38.71 4.87
C PRO A 55 4.97 37.47 4.13
N CYS A 56 4.41 37.59 2.92
CA CYS A 56 4.01 36.43 2.12
C CYS A 56 5.22 35.56 1.73
N ILE A 57 6.31 36.17 1.29
CA ILE A 57 7.57 35.48 0.98
C ILE A 57 8.14 34.79 2.23
N ALA A 58 8.13 35.45 3.37
CA ALA A 58 8.58 34.84 4.62
C ALA A 58 7.75 33.60 5.00
N ILE A 59 6.42 33.68 4.90
CA ILE A 59 5.52 32.52 5.15
C ILE A 59 5.80 31.39 4.18
N ILE A 60 6.01 31.67 2.89
CA ILE A 60 6.33 30.66 1.87
C ILE A 60 7.63 29.92 2.23
N LEU A 61 8.69 30.65 2.58
CA LEU A 61 9.97 30.08 2.96
C LEU A 61 9.87 29.21 4.23
N ILE A 62 9.21 29.73 5.27
CA ILE A 62 8.98 28.99 6.52
C ILE A 62 8.17 27.73 6.25
N ALA A 63 7.08 27.82 5.49
CA ALA A 63 6.25 26.68 5.14
C ALA A 63 7.03 25.62 4.34
N ALA A 64 7.91 26.03 3.42
CA ALA A 64 8.76 25.12 2.68
C ALA A 64 9.76 24.38 3.58
N VAL A 65 10.39 25.08 4.53
CA VAL A 65 11.31 24.48 5.51
C VAL A 65 10.57 23.50 6.42
N VAL A 66 9.43 23.93 6.99
CA VAL A 66 8.61 23.06 7.85
C VAL A 66 8.19 21.81 7.10
N ARG A 67 7.73 21.94 5.85
CA ARG A 67 7.36 20.80 5.00
C ARG A 67 8.53 19.85 4.76
N PHE A 68 9.70 20.37 4.46
CA PHE A 68 10.90 19.56 4.28
C PHE A 68 11.25 18.76 5.54
N VAL A 69 11.25 19.42 6.70
CA VAL A 69 11.55 18.80 7.99
C VAL A 69 10.51 17.73 8.34
N THR A 70 9.21 18.05 8.18
CA THR A 70 8.12 17.12 8.52
C THR A 70 8.11 15.89 7.61
N ILE A 71 8.40 16.02 6.30
CA ILE A 71 8.53 14.87 5.38
C ILE A 71 9.68 13.96 5.82
N ARG A 72 10.85 14.55 6.16
CA ARG A 72 12.01 13.77 6.62
C ARG A 72 11.74 13.09 7.96
N ALA A 73 11.11 13.77 8.89
CA ALA A 73 10.74 13.21 10.19
C ALA A 73 9.71 12.08 10.04
N ALA A 74 8.68 12.29 9.22
CA ALA A 74 7.66 11.26 8.94
C ALA A 74 8.27 10.00 8.31
N ALA A 75 9.22 10.16 7.38
CA ALA A 75 9.94 9.02 6.80
C ALA A 75 10.73 8.25 7.86
N ARG A 76 11.49 8.94 8.72
CA ARG A 76 12.27 8.31 9.81
C ARG A 76 11.38 7.55 10.80
N PHE A 77 10.30 8.17 11.28
CA PHE A 77 9.38 7.50 12.21
C PHE A 77 8.69 6.30 11.55
N GLY A 78 8.39 6.38 10.26
CA GLY A 78 7.80 5.26 9.52
C GLY A 78 8.76 4.08 9.38
N SER A 79 9.99 4.33 8.95
CA SER A 79 11.00 3.28 8.81
C SER A 79 11.38 2.65 10.15
N GLU A 80 11.53 3.46 11.21
CA GLU A 80 11.81 2.95 12.55
C GLU A 80 10.68 2.07 13.11
N ALA A 81 9.42 2.49 12.90
CA ALA A 81 8.27 1.67 13.30
C ALA A 81 8.23 0.33 12.55
N ALA A 82 8.48 0.35 11.25
CA ALA A 82 8.50 -0.83 10.38
C ALA A 82 9.64 -1.79 10.76
N GLU A 83 10.82 -1.26 11.04
CA GLU A 83 11.98 -2.05 11.45
C GLU A 83 11.75 -2.75 12.81
N ARG A 84 11.17 -2.04 13.79
CA ARG A 84 10.80 -2.65 15.09
C ARG A 84 9.80 -3.79 14.93
N VAL A 85 8.79 -3.63 14.06
CA VAL A 85 7.84 -4.70 13.76
C VAL A 85 8.53 -5.88 13.09
N LYS A 86 9.41 -5.63 12.12
CA LYS A 86 10.17 -6.66 11.42
C LYS A 86 11.02 -7.50 12.39
N LEU A 87 11.77 -6.83 13.28
CA LEU A 87 12.61 -7.51 14.26
C LEU A 87 11.77 -8.33 15.24
N ALA A 88 10.70 -7.78 15.77
CA ALA A 88 9.80 -8.48 16.69
C ALA A 88 9.13 -9.71 16.04
N LEU A 89 8.75 -9.61 14.76
CA LEU A 89 8.19 -10.75 14.03
C LEU A 89 9.23 -11.84 13.77
N ARG A 90 10.45 -11.45 13.38
CA ARG A 90 11.55 -12.42 13.18
C ARG A 90 11.91 -13.15 14.47
N GLU A 91 12.01 -12.44 15.57
CA GLU A 91 12.27 -13.03 16.89
C GLU A 91 11.17 -14.00 17.31
N LYS A 92 9.90 -13.61 17.18
CA LYS A 92 8.77 -14.49 17.49
C LYS A 92 8.72 -15.72 16.59
N LEU A 93 9.00 -15.57 15.30
CA LEU A 93 9.07 -16.69 14.35
C LEU A 93 10.19 -17.66 14.77
N PHE A 94 11.38 -17.13 15.02
CA PHE A 94 12.54 -17.92 15.44
C PHE A 94 12.28 -18.68 16.74
N ASN A 95 11.77 -18.00 17.78
CA ASN A 95 11.42 -18.61 19.05
C ASN A 95 10.33 -19.68 18.89
N LYS A 96 9.37 -19.48 18.00
CA LYS A 96 8.35 -20.48 17.70
C LYS A 96 8.93 -21.71 17.01
N MET A 97 9.89 -21.52 16.09
CA MET A 97 10.59 -22.63 15.43
C MET A 97 11.41 -23.45 16.44
N LEU A 98 12.13 -22.79 17.34
CA LEU A 98 12.89 -23.46 18.41
C LEU A 98 11.96 -24.25 19.34
N ALA A 99 10.82 -23.68 19.73
CA ALA A 99 9.84 -24.34 20.59
C ALA A 99 9.18 -25.58 19.94
N LEU A 100 9.10 -25.64 18.59
CA LEU A 100 8.58 -26.80 17.87
C LEU A 100 9.60 -27.94 17.75
N GLY A 101 10.90 -27.66 17.98
CA GLY A 101 11.97 -28.65 17.96
C GLY A 101 12.16 -29.35 16.60
N PRO A 102 12.90 -30.47 16.55
CA PRO A 102 13.21 -31.19 15.29
C PRO A 102 11.98 -31.74 14.55
N SER A 103 10.86 -31.92 15.25
CA SER A 103 9.60 -32.38 14.66
C SER A 103 8.87 -31.33 13.82
N TYR A 104 9.36 -30.09 13.83
CA TYR A 104 8.79 -28.99 13.05
C TYR A 104 8.74 -29.31 11.54
N ALA A 105 9.82 -29.90 10.99
CA ALA A 105 9.93 -30.23 9.59
C ALA A 105 8.87 -31.24 9.08
N GLN A 106 8.33 -32.06 9.99
CA GLN A 106 7.26 -33.02 9.69
C GLN A 106 5.87 -32.37 9.71
N ARG A 107 5.69 -31.27 10.47
CA ARG A 107 4.39 -30.60 10.68
C ARG A 107 4.18 -29.39 9.77
N VAL A 108 5.26 -28.73 9.36
CA VAL A 108 5.22 -27.50 8.57
C VAL A 108 6.20 -27.63 7.41
N ARG A 109 5.72 -27.34 6.19
CA ARG A 109 6.59 -27.36 5.01
C ARG A 109 7.66 -26.27 5.16
N THR A 110 8.93 -26.66 5.16
CA THR A 110 10.08 -25.76 5.34
C THR A 110 10.05 -24.58 4.35
N ALA A 111 9.66 -24.86 3.09
CA ALA A 111 9.49 -23.83 2.07
C ALA A 111 8.49 -22.74 2.47
N GLY A 112 7.36 -23.10 3.08
CA GLY A 112 6.34 -22.14 3.53
C GLY A 112 6.83 -21.27 4.69
N VAL A 113 7.67 -21.80 5.57
CA VAL A 113 8.28 -21.02 6.67
C VAL A 113 9.31 -20.05 6.14
N VAL A 114 10.17 -20.46 5.21
CA VAL A 114 11.17 -19.60 4.57
C VAL A 114 10.49 -18.46 3.82
N GLN A 115 9.43 -18.77 3.06
CA GLN A 115 8.64 -17.75 2.37
C GLN A 115 7.96 -16.77 3.34
N SER A 116 7.39 -17.28 4.44
CA SER A 116 6.77 -16.42 5.47
C SER A 116 7.80 -15.56 6.19
N ALA A 117 9.00 -16.09 6.43
CA ALA A 117 10.10 -15.37 7.06
C ALA A 117 10.72 -14.27 6.17
N GLY A 118 10.69 -14.47 4.86
CA GLY A 118 11.10 -13.48 3.86
C GLY A 118 9.94 -12.55 3.50
N GLU A 119 9.20 -12.92 2.48
CA GLU A 119 8.15 -12.09 1.86
C GLU A 119 7.00 -11.72 2.81
N GLY A 120 6.56 -12.66 3.68
CA GLY A 120 5.46 -12.41 4.61
C GLY A 120 5.76 -11.30 5.63
N ILE A 121 6.96 -11.31 6.19
CA ILE A 121 7.39 -10.28 7.15
C ILE A 121 7.58 -8.93 6.45
N GLU A 122 8.11 -8.91 5.23
CA GLU A 122 8.27 -7.67 4.44
C GLU A 122 6.93 -7.04 4.04
N GLN A 123 5.92 -7.85 3.73
CA GLN A 123 4.56 -7.34 3.49
C GLN A 123 3.97 -6.69 4.74
N ILE A 124 4.16 -7.30 5.92
CA ILE A 124 3.70 -6.72 7.19
C ILE A 124 4.48 -5.45 7.51
N GLN A 125 5.79 -5.42 7.27
CA GLN A 125 6.62 -4.22 7.41
C GLN A 125 6.05 -3.07 6.57
N SER A 126 5.81 -3.29 5.29
CA SER A 126 5.24 -2.29 4.36
C SER A 126 3.85 -1.82 4.80
N PHE A 127 3.04 -2.71 5.39
CA PHE A 127 1.74 -2.35 5.94
C PHE A 127 1.85 -1.33 7.07
N PHE A 128 2.78 -1.53 8.03
CA PHE A 128 3.00 -0.60 9.13
C PHE A 128 3.69 0.68 8.70
N GLU A 129 4.59 0.60 7.72
CA GLU A 129 5.33 1.75 7.21
C GLU A 129 4.46 2.70 6.38
N LEU A 130 3.68 2.17 5.45
CA LEU A 130 2.98 2.95 4.43
C LEU A 130 1.48 3.00 4.66
N PHE A 131 0.84 1.83 4.79
CA PHE A 131 -0.61 1.75 4.73
C PHE A 131 -1.29 2.31 5.97
N LEU A 132 -0.86 1.89 7.15
CA LEU A 132 -1.52 2.27 8.41
C LEU A 132 -1.46 3.78 8.70
N PRO A 133 -0.28 4.46 8.59
CA PRO A 133 -0.22 5.92 8.74
C PRO A 133 -1.02 6.66 7.67
N GLN A 134 -0.99 6.16 6.42
CA GLN A 134 -1.72 6.77 5.32
C GLN A 134 -3.23 6.69 5.51
N LEU A 135 -3.73 5.60 6.08
CA LEU A 135 -5.15 5.43 6.39
C LEU A 135 -5.61 6.46 7.45
N CYS A 136 -4.83 6.67 8.50
CA CYS A 136 -5.11 7.71 9.50
C CYS A 136 -5.08 9.11 8.87
N TYR A 137 -4.08 9.39 8.04
CA TYR A 137 -3.94 10.65 7.34
C TYR A 137 -5.11 10.90 6.36
N ALA A 138 -5.57 9.87 5.64
CA ALA A 138 -6.67 9.97 4.69
C ALA A 138 -8.01 10.38 5.33
N VAL A 139 -8.19 10.11 6.64
CA VAL A 139 -9.34 10.60 7.39
C VAL A 139 -9.10 12.02 7.92
N LEU A 140 -7.89 12.30 8.41
CA LEU A 140 -7.57 13.58 9.02
C LEU A 140 -7.50 14.73 8.01
N ALA A 141 -6.98 14.45 6.80
CA ALA A 141 -6.75 15.49 5.79
C ALA A 141 -8.05 16.14 5.28
N PRO A 142 -9.11 15.41 4.90
CA PRO A 142 -10.38 16.03 4.49
C PRO A 142 -11.05 16.83 5.60
N ILE A 143 -10.96 16.38 6.86
CA ILE A 143 -11.53 17.06 8.01
C ILE A 143 -10.83 18.42 8.23
N THR A 144 -9.49 18.42 8.16
CA THR A 144 -8.71 19.66 8.28
C THR A 144 -8.97 20.63 7.13
N LEU A 145 -9.03 20.14 5.89
CA LEU A 145 -9.38 20.95 4.74
C LEU A 145 -10.77 21.55 4.86
N PHE A 146 -11.74 20.75 5.30
CA PHE A 146 -13.09 21.25 5.57
C PHE A 146 -13.08 22.37 6.62
N ALA A 147 -12.39 22.18 7.75
CA ALA A 147 -12.31 23.17 8.81
C ALA A 147 -11.68 24.51 8.34
N VAL A 148 -10.74 24.47 7.40
CA VAL A 148 -10.06 25.65 6.85
C VAL A 148 -10.92 26.33 5.76
N LEU A 149 -11.59 25.56 4.91
CA LEU A 149 -12.37 26.10 3.80
C LEU A 149 -13.79 26.51 4.19
N ALA A 150 -14.40 25.88 5.19
CA ALA A 150 -15.77 26.15 5.60
C ALA A 150 -16.06 27.64 5.91
N PRO A 151 -15.15 28.42 6.56
CA PRO A 151 -15.35 29.85 6.78
C PRO A 151 -15.22 30.70 5.51
N ILE A 152 -14.62 30.17 4.44
CA ILE A 152 -14.41 30.89 3.18
C ILE A 152 -15.57 30.63 2.22
N ASP A 153 -15.88 29.36 1.98
CA ASP A 153 -16.96 28.93 1.10
C ASP A 153 -17.48 27.55 1.54
N LEU A 154 -18.63 27.54 2.20
CA LEU A 154 -19.23 26.33 2.75
C LEU A 154 -19.63 25.30 1.69
N PRO A 155 -20.27 25.66 0.54
CA PRO A 155 -20.63 24.69 -0.48
C PRO A 155 -19.39 23.99 -1.09
N THR A 156 -18.32 24.72 -1.36
CA THR A 156 -17.07 24.13 -1.85
C THR A 156 -16.42 23.21 -0.81
N ALA A 157 -16.41 23.63 0.46
CA ALA A 157 -15.89 22.77 1.54
C ALA A 157 -16.69 21.48 1.69
N ALA A 158 -18.03 21.56 1.63
CA ALA A 158 -18.91 20.40 1.73
C ALA A 158 -18.74 19.42 0.55
N THR A 159 -18.61 19.93 -0.67
CA THR A 159 -18.36 19.10 -1.84
C THR A 159 -17.03 18.36 -1.76
N LEU A 160 -15.96 19.02 -1.33
CA LEU A 160 -14.65 18.38 -1.11
C LEU A 160 -14.72 17.28 -0.04
N LEU A 161 -15.42 17.53 1.08
CA LEU A 161 -15.58 16.55 2.14
C LEU A 161 -16.38 15.32 1.66
N ALA A 162 -17.41 15.52 0.83
CA ALA A 162 -18.20 14.43 0.24
C ALA A 162 -17.42 13.64 -0.81
N CYS A 163 -16.58 14.31 -1.60
CA CYS A 163 -15.76 13.65 -2.63
C CYS A 163 -14.69 12.72 -2.03
N ALA A 164 -14.14 13.04 -0.87
CA ALA A 164 -13.09 12.23 -0.25
C ALA A 164 -13.51 10.78 0.02
N PRO A 165 -14.61 10.48 0.73
CA PRO A 165 -15.07 9.10 0.90
C PRO A 165 -15.55 8.47 -0.42
N LEU A 166 -16.11 9.26 -1.34
CA LEU A 166 -16.55 8.78 -2.64
C LEU A 166 -15.39 8.23 -3.48
N ILE A 167 -14.25 8.93 -3.50
CA ILE A 167 -13.03 8.47 -4.17
C ILE A 167 -12.58 7.13 -3.58
N VAL A 168 -12.51 7.00 -2.26
CA VAL A 168 -12.11 5.76 -1.59
C VAL A 168 -13.07 4.61 -1.94
N LEU A 169 -14.37 4.88 -1.98
CA LEU A 169 -15.39 3.90 -2.36
C LEU A 169 -15.24 3.43 -3.81
N ILE A 170 -15.08 4.36 -4.75
CA ILE A 170 -14.91 4.04 -6.19
C ILE A 170 -13.62 3.24 -6.41
N VAL A 171 -12.49 3.74 -5.89
CA VAL A 171 -11.20 3.05 -6.02
C VAL A 171 -11.25 1.68 -5.36
N GLY A 172 -11.85 1.56 -4.18
CA GLY A 172 -12.04 0.28 -3.50
C GLY A 172 -12.88 -0.71 -4.30
N MET A 173 -13.97 -0.27 -4.92
CA MET A 173 -14.80 -1.12 -5.79
C MET A 173 -14.03 -1.60 -7.03
N VAL A 174 -13.30 -0.69 -7.68
CA VAL A 174 -12.47 -1.04 -8.85
C VAL A 174 -11.37 -2.01 -8.45
N ALA A 175 -10.67 -1.75 -7.34
CA ALA A 175 -9.61 -2.61 -6.84
C ALA A 175 -10.13 -4.02 -6.49
N MET A 176 -11.32 -4.13 -5.86
CA MET A 176 -11.93 -5.44 -5.56
C MET A 176 -12.34 -6.21 -6.83
N ARG A 177 -12.80 -5.51 -7.87
CA ARG A 177 -13.10 -6.13 -9.17
C ARG A 177 -11.80 -6.59 -9.85
N ALA A 178 -10.81 -5.72 -9.93
CA ALA A 178 -9.50 -6.03 -10.50
C ALA A 178 -8.83 -7.23 -9.80
N ALA A 179 -8.86 -7.27 -8.47
CA ALA A 179 -8.31 -8.38 -7.69
C ALA A 179 -9.00 -9.72 -8.00
N ARG A 180 -10.33 -9.74 -8.22
CA ARG A 180 -11.06 -10.96 -8.60
C ARG A 180 -10.66 -11.45 -10.00
N VAL A 181 -10.54 -10.54 -10.95
CA VAL A 181 -10.11 -10.86 -12.32
C VAL A 181 -8.67 -11.37 -12.31
N PHE A 182 -7.78 -10.68 -11.58
CA PHE A 182 -6.38 -11.06 -11.45
C PHE A 182 -6.19 -12.43 -10.79
N LYS A 183 -6.96 -12.73 -9.73
CA LYS A 183 -6.93 -14.05 -9.08
C LYS A 183 -7.32 -15.19 -10.04
N LYS A 184 -8.33 -14.95 -10.89
CA LYS A 184 -8.76 -15.92 -11.92
C LYS A 184 -7.70 -16.10 -13.00
N TYR A 185 -7.08 -15.00 -13.43
CA TYR A 185 -5.97 -15.01 -14.38
C TYR A 185 -4.76 -15.79 -13.84
N TRP A 186 -4.35 -15.49 -12.61
CA TRP A 186 -3.21 -16.13 -11.97
C TRP A 186 -3.41 -17.63 -11.76
N GLY A 187 -4.64 -18.05 -11.41
CA GLY A 187 -4.98 -19.48 -11.32
C GLY A 187 -4.76 -20.20 -12.64
N LYS A 188 -5.20 -19.65 -13.75
CA LYS A 188 -5.01 -20.25 -15.08
C LYS A 188 -3.54 -20.26 -15.52
N TYR A 189 -2.79 -19.21 -15.18
CA TYR A 189 -1.35 -19.17 -15.45
C TYR A 189 -0.59 -20.27 -14.72
N THR A 190 -0.86 -20.45 -13.42
CA THR A 190 -0.23 -21.50 -12.62
C THR A 190 -0.63 -22.91 -13.07
N ASP A 191 -1.90 -23.12 -13.46
CA ASP A 191 -2.39 -24.41 -14.00
C ASP A 191 -1.69 -24.78 -15.32
N MET A 192 -1.45 -23.80 -16.19
CA MET A 192 -0.71 -23.98 -17.43
C MET A 192 0.76 -24.31 -17.16
N GLY A 193 1.40 -23.57 -16.24
CA GLY A 193 2.78 -23.81 -15.83
C GLY A 193 2.99 -25.19 -15.20
N ALA A 194 2.07 -25.61 -14.33
CA ALA A 194 2.10 -26.94 -13.73
C ALA A 194 1.96 -28.03 -14.79
N ALA A 195 1.00 -27.92 -15.72
CA ALA A 195 0.83 -28.89 -16.80
C ALA A 195 2.04 -28.96 -17.73
N PHE A 196 2.69 -27.83 -17.99
CA PHE A 196 3.94 -27.81 -18.78
C PHE A 196 5.06 -28.57 -18.07
N LEU A 197 5.25 -28.34 -16.77
CA LEU A 197 6.24 -29.05 -15.98
C LEU A 197 5.95 -30.55 -15.87
N ASP A 198 4.67 -30.94 -15.68
CA ASP A 198 4.25 -32.33 -15.62
C ASP A 198 4.55 -33.04 -16.95
N ASN A 199 4.26 -32.39 -18.10
CA ASN A 199 4.56 -32.96 -19.42
C ASN A 199 6.07 -33.07 -19.65
N LEU A 200 6.88 -32.13 -19.20
CA LEU A 200 8.35 -32.19 -19.28
C LEU A 200 8.92 -33.35 -18.43
N GLN A 201 8.43 -33.46 -17.18
CA GLN A 201 8.88 -34.53 -16.28
C GLN A 201 8.42 -35.92 -16.75
N GLY A 202 7.24 -35.99 -17.38
CA GLY A 202 6.66 -37.22 -17.94
C GLY A 202 7.02 -37.53 -19.39
N LEU A 203 7.93 -36.78 -20.02
CA LEU A 203 8.21 -36.82 -21.44
C LEU A 203 8.64 -38.23 -21.90
N GLU A 204 9.47 -38.92 -21.13
CA GLU A 204 9.93 -40.28 -21.41
C GLU A 204 8.74 -41.28 -21.39
N THR A 205 7.87 -41.11 -20.41
CA THR A 205 6.65 -41.94 -20.29
C THR A 205 5.68 -41.67 -21.44
N LEU A 206 5.45 -40.38 -21.77
CA LEU A 206 4.59 -40.00 -22.89
C LEU A 206 5.08 -40.58 -24.22
N LYS A 207 6.39 -40.54 -24.44
CA LYS A 207 7.02 -41.09 -25.63
C LYS A 207 6.92 -42.63 -25.70
N THR A 208 7.09 -43.30 -24.54
CA THR A 208 6.99 -44.78 -24.46
C THR A 208 5.57 -45.27 -24.77
N PHE A 209 4.54 -44.48 -24.39
CA PHE A 209 3.14 -44.86 -24.61
C PHE A 209 2.52 -44.20 -25.86
N ASP A 210 3.32 -43.54 -26.72
CA ASP A 210 2.86 -42.80 -27.92
C ASP A 210 1.71 -41.82 -27.64
N ALA A 211 1.82 -41.13 -26.49
CA ALA A 211 0.80 -40.19 -25.97
C ALA A 211 1.17 -38.73 -26.14
N ASP A 212 2.29 -38.42 -26.79
CA ASP A 212 2.84 -37.07 -26.96
C ASP A 212 1.88 -36.16 -27.76
N GLU A 213 1.24 -36.63 -28.83
CA GLU A 213 0.24 -35.83 -29.56
C GLU A 213 -0.99 -35.47 -28.72
N ARG A 214 -1.41 -36.35 -27.80
CA ARG A 214 -2.53 -36.08 -26.90
C ARG A 214 -2.13 -35.02 -25.87
N ALA A 215 -0.93 -35.12 -25.31
CA ALA A 215 -0.38 -34.13 -24.38
C ALA A 215 -0.21 -32.76 -25.04
N ALA A 216 0.25 -32.71 -26.28
CA ALA A 216 0.35 -31.50 -27.07
C ALA A 216 -1.02 -30.81 -27.26
N ARG A 217 -2.05 -31.55 -27.67
CA ARG A 217 -3.41 -31.00 -27.82
C ARG A 217 -3.97 -30.44 -26.52
N VAL A 218 -3.79 -31.13 -25.40
CA VAL A 218 -4.23 -30.61 -24.08
C VAL A 218 -3.49 -29.31 -23.71
N MET A 219 -2.21 -29.23 -24.06
CA MET A 219 -1.43 -28.02 -23.83
C MET A 219 -1.90 -26.84 -24.70
N ASP A 220 -2.20 -27.11 -26.00
CA ASP A 220 -2.74 -26.10 -26.91
C ASP A 220 -4.11 -25.58 -26.45
N GLU A 221 -4.98 -26.45 -25.95
CA GLU A 221 -6.26 -26.03 -25.37
C GLU A 221 -6.08 -25.12 -24.14
N LYS A 222 -5.13 -25.46 -23.26
CA LYS A 222 -4.82 -24.62 -22.09
C LYS A 222 -4.19 -23.28 -22.50
N ALA A 223 -3.31 -23.29 -23.48
CA ALA A 223 -2.70 -22.08 -24.02
C ALA A 223 -3.74 -21.16 -24.67
N GLU A 224 -4.69 -21.72 -25.42
CA GLU A 224 -5.77 -20.94 -26.03
C GLU A 224 -6.73 -20.35 -24.97
N GLN A 225 -7.09 -21.12 -23.94
CA GLN A 225 -7.87 -20.60 -22.81
C GLN A 225 -7.15 -19.45 -22.09
N PHE A 226 -5.84 -19.56 -21.94
CA PHE A 226 -5.02 -18.50 -21.35
C PHE A 226 -4.96 -17.27 -22.26
N ARG A 227 -4.79 -17.46 -23.58
CA ARG A 227 -4.79 -16.39 -24.58
C ARG A 227 -6.09 -15.57 -24.53
N VAL A 228 -7.23 -16.27 -24.60
CA VAL A 228 -8.56 -15.61 -24.55
C VAL A 228 -8.74 -14.84 -23.25
N MET A 229 -8.32 -15.41 -22.13
CA MET A 229 -8.42 -14.74 -20.84
C MET A 229 -7.49 -13.51 -20.74
N THR A 230 -6.28 -13.61 -21.28
CA THR A 230 -5.34 -12.47 -21.32
C THR A 230 -5.91 -11.31 -22.15
N MET A 231 -6.51 -11.63 -23.30
CA MET A 231 -7.15 -10.60 -24.13
C MET A 231 -8.34 -9.92 -23.43
N ASN A 232 -9.14 -10.69 -22.68
CA ASN A 232 -10.27 -10.14 -21.91
C ASN A 232 -9.83 -9.30 -20.68
N VAL A 233 -8.60 -9.47 -20.21
CA VAL A 233 -8.04 -8.67 -19.10
C VAL A 233 -7.43 -7.36 -19.60
N LEU A 234 -6.96 -7.35 -20.86
CA LEU A 234 -6.34 -6.18 -21.51
C LEU A 234 -7.35 -5.21 -22.15
N GLN A 235 -8.60 -5.62 -22.31
CA GLN A 235 -9.72 -4.77 -22.74
C GLN A 235 -10.43 -4.15 -21.55
#